data_dc37380557541615e7f09b5f489f50b9
#
_entry.id   dc37380557541615e7f09b5f489f50b9
#
_cell.length_a   1.000
_cell.length_b   1.000
_cell.length_c   1.000
_cell.angle_alpha   90.00
_cell.angle_beta   90.00
_cell.angle_gamma   90.00
#
_symmetry.space_group_name_H-M   'P 1'
#
loop_
_entity.id
_entity.type
_entity.pdbx_description
1 polymer ?
#
loop_
_entity_poly.entity_id
_entity_poly.type
_entity_poly.pdbx_seq_one_letter_code
_entity_poly.pdbx_strand_id
1 'polypeptide(L)'
;MENGDFLDLLKDRGQLIPPPVVSGQTTIEEAEGTTILALCYADGVLIAGDRRATMGNTVVYDRADKVLCIDDEVVMGLSGSPAIAYEIARMLEISFQYYRRSQLQVLSLEGKLRSLSRLLRENLSLAMQGIGAVVPILAAYDPEADQGRIYFYDLLGAQFESADFCTTGSGSPGIRGALYYLNRWGERPLAQMDEDAALTLVLKMLETAAEYDTATGGYRASARVFPQVMRIA
;
A
#
# COMPACT_ATOMS: atom_id res chain seq x y z
N MET A 1 -10.02 9.97 -30.95
CA MET A 1 -8.67 9.71 -30.42
C MET A 1 -8.88 8.88 -29.16
N GLU A 2 -8.47 7.63 -29.20
CA GLU A 2 -8.52 6.76 -28.03
C GLU A 2 -7.61 7.38 -26.96
N ASN A 3 -8.17 7.63 -25.79
CA ASN A 3 -7.50 8.37 -24.70
C ASN A 3 -6.36 7.61 -24.01
N GLY A 4 -5.88 6.48 -24.56
CA GLY A 4 -4.82 5.69 -23.95
C GLY A 4 -5.15 5.10 -22.58
N ASP A 5 -6.42 5.14 -22.17
CA ASP A 5 -6.88 4.59 -20.90
C ASP A 5 -7.21 3.09 -21.09
N PHE A 6 -6.42 2.25 -20.41
CA PHE A 6 -6.58 0.80 -20.47
C PHE A 6 -7.89 0.31 -19.86
N LEU A 7 -8.40 0.97 -18.82
CA LEU A 7 -9.66 0.57 -18.19
C LEU A 7 -10.86 0.85 -19.08
N ASP A 8 -10.84 1.99 -19.81
CA ASP A 8 -11.88 2.27 -20.78
C ASP A 8 -11.85 1.27 -21.94
N LEU A 9 -10.65 0.90 -22.42
CA LEU A 9 -10.50 -0.15 -23.43
C LEU A 9 -11.09 -1.49 -22.97
N LEU A 10 -10.88 -1.89 -21.72
CA LEU A 10 -11.46 -3.13 -21.16
C LEU A 10 -12.98 -3.05 -21.02
N LYS A 11 -13.53 -1.88 -20.64
CA LYS A 11 -14.98 -1.64 -20.59
C LYS A 11 -15.61 -1.76 -21.95
N ASP A 12 -15.05 -1.09 -22.96
CA ASP A 12 -15.56 -1.10 -24.33
C ASP A 12 -15.54 -2.50 -24.95
N ARG A 13 -14.60 -3.33 -24.56
CA ARG A 13 -14.49 -4.73 -25.00
C ARG A 13 -15.30 -5.71 -24.17
N GLY A 14 -16.02 -5.26 -23.14
CA GLY A 14 -16.80 -6.12 -22.24
C GLY A 14 -15.93 -7.10 -21.43
N GLN A 15 -14.64 -6.81 -21.30
CA GLN A 15 -13.67 -7.63 -20.56
C GLN A 15 -13.53 -7.23 -19.10
N LEU A 16 -14.08 -6.09 -18.72
CA LEU A 16 -14.17 -5.68 -17.31
C LEU A 16 -15.44 -6.32 -16.74
N ILE A 17 -15.25 -7.46 -16.09
CA ILE A 17 -16.36 -8.16 -15.41
C ILE A 17 -16.60 -7.41 -14.10
N PRO A 18 -17.76 -6.77 -13.89
CA PRO A 18 -18.05 -6.18 -12.59
C PRO A 18 -18.07 -7.30 -11.54
N PRO A 19 -17.59 -7.04 -10.33
CA PRO A 19 -17.60 -8.02 -9.27
C PRO A 19 -19.04 -8.53 -9.03
N PRO A 20 -19.23 -9.83 -8.75
CA PRO A 20 -20.55 -10.40 -8.53
C PRO A 20 -21.23 -9.71 -7.34
N VAL A 21 -22.48 -9.32 -7.53
CA VAL A 21 -23.32 -8.85 -6.41
C VAL A 21 -23.69 -10.07 -5.57
N VAL A 22 -23.02 -10.28 -4.44
CA VAL A 22 -23.36 -11.35 -3.51
C VAL A 22 -24.57 -10.91 -2.69
N SER A 23 -25.74 -11.41 -3.05
CA SER A 23 -26.97 -11.26 -2.25
C SER A 23 -27.02 -12.38 -1.21
N GLY A 24 -26.56 -12.11 0.00
CA GLY A 24 -26.60 -13.05 1.14
C GLY A 24 -25.48 -12.74 2.13
N GLN A 25 -25.78 -12.81 3.43
CA GLN A 25 -24.76 -12.73 4.49
C GLN A 25 -23.96 -14.04 4.53
N THR A 26 -23.05 -14.22 3.59
CA THR A 26 -22.01 -15.22 3.72
C THR A 26 -20.80 -14.47 4.28
N THR A 27 -20.51 -14.63 5.55
CA THR A 27 -19.26 -14.15 6.13
C THR A 27 -18.14 -15.03 5.59
N ILE A 28 -17.51 -14.57 4.53
CA ILE A 28 -16.24 -15.14 4.07
C ILE A 28 -15.19 -14.51 5.00
N GLU A 29 -14.55 -15.33 5.82
CA GLU A 29 -13.37 -14.88 6.57
C GLU A 29 -12.25 -14.68 5.57
N GLU A 30 -11.95 -13.43 5.27
CA GLU A 30 -10.80 -13.08 4.43
C GLU A 30 -9.50 -13.15 5.24
N ALA A 31 -8.39 -13.39 4.55
CA ALA A 31 -7.07 -13.24 5.15
C ALA A 31 -6.87 -11.77 5.50
N GLU A 32 -6.96 -11.46 6.77
CA GLU A 32 -6.73 -10.14 7.35
C GLU A 32 -5.43 -10.16 8.16
N GLY A 33 -4.87 -9.02 8.35
CA GLY A 33 -3.67 -8.86 9.15
C GLY A 33 -2.51 -8.39 8.31
N THR A 34 -2.13 -7.17 8.58
CA THR A 34 -1.11 -6.47 7.81
C THR A 34 -0.62 -5.30 8.64
N THR A 35 0.65 -5.02 8.57
CA THR A 35 1.20 -3.73 8.98
C THR A 35 2.06 -3.18 7.88
N ILE A 36 1.67 -2.03 7.35
CA ILE A 36 2.44 -1.25 6.38
C ILE A 36 2.84 0.08 7.02
N LEU A 37 4.06 0.47 6.76
CA LEU A 37 4.65 1.74 7.17
C LEU A 37 5.34 2.37 5.97
N ALA A 38 5.07 3.64 5.70
CA ALA A 38 5.86 4.48 4.80
C ALA A 38 6.44 5.66 5.59
N LEU A 39 7.67 6.04 5.31
CA LEU A 39 8.45 7.05 6.04
C LEU A 39 9.26 7.89 5.06
N CYS A 40 9.11 9.22 5.11
CA CYS A 40 10.02 10.15 4.44
C CYS A 40 11.32 10.27 5.25
N TYR A 41 12.45 10.22 4.57
CA TYR A 41 13.79 10.46 5.12
C TYR A 41 14.54 11.45 4.22
N ALA A 42 15.81 11.77 4.51
CA ALA A 42 16.53 12.83 3.83
C ALA A 42 16.62 12.67 2.30
N ASP A 43 16.73 11.43 1.82
CA ASP A 43 17.00 11.15 0.41
C ASP A 43 15.79 10.47 -0.30
N GLY A 44 14.59 10.44 0.31
CA GLY A 44 13.42 9.84 -0.33
C GLY A 44 12.39 9.24 0.62
N VAL A 45 11.77 8.12 0.22
CA VAL A 45 10.76 7.39 0.99
C VAL A 45 11.17 5.94 1.15
N LEU A 46 11.07 5.43 2.37
CA LEU A 46 11.03 4.00 2.67
C LEU A 46 9.59 3.55 2.84
N ILE A 47 9.23 2.44 2.20
CA ILE A 47 7.95 1.76 2.43
C ILE A 47 8.23 0.32 2.81
N ALA A 48 7.60 -0.15 3.88
CA ALA A 48 7.85 -1.46 4.43
C ALA A 48 6.56 -2.13 4.90
N GLY A 49 6.56 -3.46 4.85
CA GLY A 49 5.44 -4.26 5.33
C GLY A 49 5.95 -5.56 5.95
N ASP A 50 5.19 -6.07 6.92
CA ASP A 50 5.36 -7.43 7.37
C ASP A 50 4.90 -8.42 6.27
N ARG A 51 5.15 -9.73 6.46
CA ARG A 51 4.83 -10.75 5.45
C ARG A 51 3.88 -11.83 5.94
N ARG A 52 3.23 -11.63 7.09
CA ARG A 52 2.26 -12.57 7.65
C ARG A 52 0.87 -12.35 7.07
N ALA A 53 0.22 -13.41 6.64
CA ALA A 53 -1.20 -13.46 6.33
C ALA A 53 -1.91 -14.35 7.35
N THR A 54 -3.00 -13.85 7.94
CA THR A 54 -3.83 -14.56 8.90
C THR A 54 -5.27 -14.69 8.40
N MET A 55 -5.95 -15.72 8.83
CA MET A 55 -7.40 -15.88 8.68
C MET A 55 -7.98 -15.99 10.08
N GLY A 56 -8.64 -14.95 10.56
CA GLY A 56 -8.95 -14.80 11.98
C GLY A 56 -7.68 -14.93 12.85
N ASN A 57 -7.66 -15.86 13.78
CA ASN A 57 -6.54 -16.11 14.68
C ASN A 57 -5.50 -17.12 14.15
N THR A 58 -5.64 -17.59 12.91
CA THR A 58 -4.76 -18.62 12.36
C THR A 58 -3.78 -18.00 11.36
N VAL A 59 -2.47 -18.27 11.55
CA VAL A 59 -1.45 -17.94 10.56
C VAL A 59 -1.59 -18.85 9.36
N VAL A 60 -1.84 -18.30 8.18
CA VAL A 60 -2.00 -19.06 6.95
C VAL A 60 -0.70 -19.06 6.14
N TYR A 61 0.03 -17.91 6.13
CA TYR A 61 1.21 -17.76 5.30
C TYR A 61 2.12 -16.63 5.83
N ASP A 62 3.43 -16.88 5.85
CA ASP A 62 4.44 -15.95 6.41
C ASP A 62 5.39 -15.36 5.33
N ARG A 63 5.01 -15.40 4.05
CA ARG A 63 5.82 -14.90 2.94
C ARG A 63 5.00 -14.07 1.95
N ALA A 64 3.89 -13.47 2.39
CA ALA A 64 3.07 -12.60 1.55
C ALA A 64 3.85 -11.34 1.18
N ASP A 65 3.81 -10.96 -0.09
CA ASP A 65 4.37 -9.71 -0.55
C ASP A 65 3.31 -8.62 -0.40
N LYS A 66 3.53 -7.73 0.56
CA LYS A 66 2.60 -6.64 0.89
C LYS A 66 3.08 -5.28 0.38
N VAL A 67 4.28 -5.23 -0.16
CA VAL A 67 4.88 -4.05 -0.78
C VAL A 67 5.25 -4.41 -2.20
N LEU A 68 4.59 -3.77 -3.17
CA LEU A 68 4.71 -4.09 -4.60
C LEU A 68 5.25 -2.90 -5.39
N CYS A 69 6.24 -3.15 -6.23
CA CYS A 69 6.67 -2.20 -7.23
C CYS A 69 5.62 -2.15 -8.35
N ILE A 70 5.04 -0.98 -8.60
CA ILE A 70 4.05 -0.78 -9.67
C ILE A 70 4.73 -0.31 -10.95
N ASP A 71 5.66 0.63 -10.84
CA ASP A 71 6.58 1.03 -11.89
C ASP A 71 7.89 1.58 -11.29
N ASP A 72 8.76 2.16 -12.11
CA ASP A 72 10.06 2.68 -11.69
C ASP A 72 9.95 3.83 -10.66
N GLU A 73 8.80 4.51 -10.57
CA GLU A 73 8.56 5.69 -9.72
C GLU A 73 7.52 5.45 -8.62
N VAL A 74 6.87 4.27 -8.59
CA VAL A 74 5.74 4.01 -7.69
C VAL A 74 5.81 2.65 -7.04
N VAL A 75 5.74 2.64 -5.72
CA VAL A 75 5.61 1.44 -4.90
C VAL A 75 4.33 1.52 -4.07
N MET A 76 3.59 0.43 -4.00
CA MET A 76 2.33 0.35 -3.27
C MET A 76 2.44 -0.64 -2.11
N GLY A 77 2.09 -0.18 -0.90
CA GLY A 77 1.87 -1.01 0.27
C GLY A 77 0.40 -1.40 0.39
N LEU A 78 0.14 -2.68 0.63
CA LEU A 78 -1.19 -3.29 0.60
C LEU A 78 -1.68 -3.61 2.00
N SER A 79 -2.87 -3.13 2.36
CA SER A 79 -3.60 -3.50 3.56
C SER A 79 -5.05 -3.82 3.23
N GLY A 80 -5.61 -4.84 3.87
CA GLY A 80 -6.94 -5.37 3.61
C GLY A 80 -6.92 -6.68 2.81
N SER A 81 -7.96 -6.93 2.01
CA SER A 81 -8.11 -8.16 1.22
C SER A 81 -6.96 -8.37 0.23
N PRO A 82 -6.14 -9.42 0.38
CA PRO A 82 -4.99 -9.64 -0.50
C PRO A 82 -5.41 -9.88 -1.95
N ALA A 83 -6.49 -10.61 -2.19
CA ALA A 83 -6.96 -10.94 -3.53
C ALA A 83 -7.26 -9.68 -4.35
N ILE A 84 -8.02 -8.77 -3.76
CA ILE A 84 -8.39 -7.50 -4.39
C ILE A 84 -7.19 -6.56 -4.48
N ALA A 85 -6.36 -6.52 -3.45
CA ALA A 85 -5.17 -5.68 -3.42
C ALA A 85 -4.17 -6.05 -4.53
N TYR A 86 -3.92 -7.34 -4.74
CA TYR A 86 -3.07 -7.81 -5.84
C TYR A 86 -3.67 -7.52 -7.22
N GLU A 87 -5.00 -7.65 -7.36
CA GLU A 87 -5.68 -7.33 -8.62
C GLU A 87 -5.56 -5.83 -8.93
N ILE A 88 -5.79 -4.96 -7.95
CA ILE A 88 -5.60 -3.51 -8.10
C ILE A 88 -4.16 -3.18 -8.50
N ALA A 89 -3.16 -3.76 -7.82
CA ALA A 89 -1.75 -3.55 -8.15
C ALA A 89 -1.43 -3.96 -9.59
N ARG A 90 -1.89 -5.13 -10.00
CA ARG A 90 -1.70 -5.64 -11.36
C ARG A 90 -2.37 -4.75 -12.41
N MET A 91 -3.59 -4.27 -12.13
CA MET A 91 -4.30 -3.37 -13.04
C MET A 91 -3.60 -2.03 -13.18
N LEU A 92 -3.02 -1.49 -12.10
CA LEU A 92 -2.20 -0.28 -12.15
C LEU A 92 -0.95 -0.48 -13.01
N GLU A 93 -0.19 -1.55 -12.75
CA GLU A 93 1.01 -1.89 -13.51
C GLU A 93 0.71 -1.98 -15.03
N ILE A 94 -0.31 -2.74 -15.40
CA ILE A 94 -0.72 -2.90 -16.80
C ILE A 94 -1.19 -1.56 -17.39
N SER A 95 -1.96 -0.77 -16.64
CA SER A 95 -2.48 0.54 -17.08
C SER A 95 -1.34 1.52 -17.37
N PHE A 96 -0.34 1.59 -16.47
CA PHE A 96 0.81 2.48 -16.65
C PHE A 96 1.67 2.04 -17.86
N GLN A 97 1.90 0.74 -17.99
CA GLN A 97 2.62 0.17 -19.15
C GLN A 97 1.87 0.40 -20.47
N TYR A 98 0.55 0.23 -20.47
CA TYR A 98 -0.29 0.48 -21.65
C TYR A 98 -0.24 1.95 -22.05
N TYR A 99 -0.39 2.87 -21.08
CA TYR A 99 -0.31 4.31 -21.34
C TYR A 99 1.06 4.67 -21.93
N ARG A 100 2.15 4.21 -21.32
CA ARG A 100 3.53 4.46 -21.79
C ARG A 100 3.74 3.98 -23.25
N ARG A 101 3.19 2.82 -23.59
CA ARG A 101 3.32 2.26 -24.94
C ARG A 101 2.43 2.94 -25.97
N SER A 102 1.21 3.32 -25.60
CA SER A 102 0.23 3.94 -26.50
C SER A 102 0.47 5.43 -26.71
N GLN A 103 0.91 6.14 -25.67
CA GLN A 103 1.15 7.59 -25.72
C GLN A 103 2.64 7.96 -25.88
N LEU A 104 3.55 6.99 -25.82
CA LEU A 104 5.01 7.17 -25.86
C LEU A 104 5.54 8.15 -24.81
N GLN A 105 4.87 8.22 -23.68
CA GLN A 105 5.24 9.06 -22.53
C GLN A 105 4.81 8.39 -21.23
N VAL A 106 5.48 8.74 -20.12
CA VAL A 106 5.12 8.27 -18.78
C VAL A 106 3.85 9.00 -18.31
N LEU A 107 2.96 8.27 -17.63
CA LEU A 107 1.79 8.87 -17.00
C LEU A 107 2.25 9.79 -15.85
N SER A 108 1.70 11.00 -15.78
CA SER A 108 2.03 11.93 -14.70
C SER A 108 1.70 11.36 -13.33
N LEU A 109 2.39 11.83 -12.30
CA LEU A 109 2.13 11.39 -10.91
C LEU A 109 0.65 11.53 -10.56
N GLU A 110 0.03 12.66 -10.87
CA GLU A 110 -1.40 12.85 -10.63
C GLU A 110 -2.28 11.85 -11.40
N GLY A 111 -1.93 11.53 -12.63
CA GLY A 111 -2.60 10.49 -13.42
C GLY A 111 -2.50 9.11 -12.77
N LYS A 112 -1.32 8.76 -12.24
CA LYS A 112 -1.09 7.51 -11.49
C LYS A 112 -1.95 7.46 -10.21
N LEU A 113 -1.96 8.55 -9.44
CA LEU A 113 -2.74 8.67 -8.21
C LEU A 113 -4.26 8.55 -8.48
N ARG A 114 -4.76 9.23 -9.51
CA ARG A 114 -6.17 9.15 -9.93
C ARG A 114 -6.56 7.75 -10.42
N SER A 115 -5.64 7.03 -11.06
CA SER A 115 -5.88 5.65 -11.50
C SER A 115 -6.16 4.73 -10.31
N LEU A 116 -5.39 4.86 -9.22
CA LEU A 116 -5.66 4.11 -8.00
C LEU A 116 -6.99 4.51 -7.35
N SER A 117 -7.29 5.82 -7.23
CA SER A 117 -8.59 6.30 -6.73
C SER A 117 -9.76 5.72 -7.51
N ARG A 118 -9.63 5.59 -8.83
CA ARG A 118 -10.65 5.00 -9.70
C ARG A 118 -10.86 3.52 -9.42
N LEU A 119 -9.78 2.72 -9.34
CA LEU A 119 -9.87 1.29 -9.05
C LEU A 119 -10.46 1.01 -7.67
N LEU A 120 -10.11 1.80 -6.65
CA LEU A 120 -10.72 1.69 -5.33
C LEU A 120 -12.24 1.98 -5.37
N ARG A 121 -12.67 3.01 -6.10
CA ARG A 121 -14.11 3.30 -6.27
C ARG A 121 -14.84 2.21 -7.07
N GLU A 122 -14.21 1.61 -8.05
CA GLU A 122 -14.79 0.48 -8.78
C GLU A 122 -14.98 -0.76 -7.89
N ASN A 123 -14.13 -0.92 -6.87
CA ASN A 123 -14.23 -1.99 -5.86
C ASN A 123 -15.18 -1.65 -4.68
N LEU A 124 -15.73 -0.45 -4.62
CA LEU A 124 -16.48 0.05 -3.46
C LEU A 124 -17.67 -0.85 -3.07
N SER A 125 -18.36 -1.43 -4.05
CA SER A 125 -19.49 -2.30 -3.80
C SER A 125 -19.14 -3.56 -3.00
N LEU A 126 -17.97 -4.13 -3.22
CA LEU A 126 -17.44 -5.26 -2.44
C LEU A 126 -16.95 -4.80 -1.07
N ALA A 127 -16.24 -3.68 -1.02
CA ALA A 127 -15.74 -3.11 0.24
C ALA A 127 -16.90 -2.79 1.21
N MET A 128 -18.02 -2.26 0.71
CA MET A 128 -19.21 -1.99 1.53
C MET A 128 -19.93 -3.26 2.04
N GLN A 129 -19.70 -4.40 1.41
CA GLN A 129 -20.20 -5.70 1.87
C GLN A 129 -19.27 -6.34 2.91
N GLY A 130 -18.17 -5.67 3.30
CA GLY A 130 -17.13 -6.22 4.16
C GLY A 130 -16.21 -7.22 3.48
N ILE A 131 -16.32 -7.35 2.15
CA ILE A 131 -15.51 -8.25 1.33
C ILE A 131 -14.61 -7.38 0.45
N GLY A 132 -13.30 -7.63 0.46
CA GLY A 132 -12.38 -6.95 -0.45
C GLY A 132 -12.08 -5.50 -0.12
N ALA A 133 -12.18 -5.10 1.14
CA ALA A 133 -11.73 -3.79 1.59
C ALA A 133 -10.20 -3.66 1.42
N VAL A 134 -9.73 -2.58 0.79
CA VAL A 134 -8.30 -2.29 0.59
C VAL A 134 -8.01 -0.86 0.98
N VAL A 135 -6.98 -0.67 1.81
CA VAL A 135 -6.51 0.64 2.28
C VAL A 135 -5.01 0.76 1.95
N PRO A 136 -4.66 1.15 0.73
CA PRO A 136 -3.29 1.18 0.28
C PRO A 136 -2.56 2.44 0.73
N ILE A 137 -1.23 2.33 0.83
CA ILE A 137 -0.28 3.45 0.85
C ILE A 137 0.50 3.41 -0.45
N LEU A 138 0.63 4.55 -1.10
CA LEU A 138 1.46 4.72 -2.28
C LEU A 138 2.68 5.57 -1.91
N ALA A 139 3.88 5.03 -2.09
CA ALA A 139 5.11 5.81 -2.12
C ALA A 139 5.45 6.09 -3.58
N ALA A 140 5.70 7.34 -3.92
CA ALA A 140 5.97 7.76 -5.28
C ALA A 140 7.10 8.79 -5.33
N TYR A 141 7.88 8.75 -6.40
CA TYR A 141 8.80 9.82 -6.75
C TYR A 141 8.07 10.87 -7.59
N ASP A 142 8.22 12.13 -7.20
CA ASP A 142 7.72 13.28 -7.94
C ASP A 142 8.88 13.92 -8.72
N PRO A 143 8.98 13.70 -10.05
CA PRO A 143 10.09 14.20 -10.84
C PRO A 143 10.07 15.73 -11.01
N GLU A 144 8.93 16.39 -10.81
CA GLU A 144 8.84 17.86 -10.89
C GLU A 144 9.39 18.52 -9.63
N ALA A 145 9.16 17.90 -8.47
CA ALA A 145 9.64 18.38 -7.18
C ALA A 145 10.98 17.77 -6.77
N ASP A 146 11.48 16.77 -7.51
CA ASP A 146 12.69 15.99 -7.20
C ASP A 146 12.68 15.43 -5.78
N GLN A 147 11.53 14.79 -5.41
CA GLN A 147 11.37 14.25 -4.05
C GLN A 147 10.42 13.06 -4.01
N GLY A 148 10.64 12.19 -3.02
CA GLY A 148 9.71 11.13 -2.67
C GLY A 148 8.50 11.67 -1.90
N ARG A 149 7.32 11.16 -2.20
CA ARG A 149 6.05 11.54 -1.57
C ARG A 149 5.28 10.32 -1.11
N ILE A 150 4.46 10.46 -0.08
CA ILE A 150 3.60 9.42 0.47
C ILE A 150 2.14 9.83 0.31
N TYR A 151 1.34 8.93 -0.25
CA TYR A 151 -0.11 9.09 -0.37
C TYR A 151 -0.82 7.93 0.29
N PHE A 152 -1.87 8.22 1.04
CA PHE A 152 -2.76 7.19 1.57
C PHE A 152 -4.17 7.39 1.06
N TYR A 153 -4.93 6.31 1.03
CA TYR A 153 -6.29 6.30 0.50
C TYR A 153 -7.23 5.73 1.55
N ASP A 154 -8.46 6.27 1.58
CA ASP A 154 -9.55 5.63 2.30
C ASP A 154 -10.26 4.58 1.42
N LEU A 155 -11.21 3.88 2.01
CA LEU A 155 -12.02 2.86 1.32
C LEU A 155 -12.85 3.42 0.16
N LEU A 156 -13.13 4.71 0.15
CA LEU A 156 -13.91 5.39 -0.89
C LEU A 156 -13.03 5.90 -2.04
N GLY A 157 -11.72 5.68 -1.95
CA GLY A 157 -10.74 6.15 -2.93
C GLY A 157 -10.43 7.65 -2.82
N ALA A 158 -10.69 8.27 -1.65
CA ALA A 158 -10.19 9.60 -1.37
C ALA A 158 -8.69 9.54 -1.11
N GLN A 159 -7.94 10.42 -1.76
CA GLN A 159 -6.50 10.50 -1.71
C GLN A 159 -6.06 11.59 -0.73
N PHE A 160 -5.04 11.30 0.08
CA PHE A 160 -4.44 12.23 1.02
C PHE A 160 -2.92 12.14 0.93
N GLU A 161 -2.24 13.26 0.86
CA GLU A 161 -0.78 13.32 0.97
C GLU A 161 -0.34 13.35 2.44
N SER A 162 0.69 12.59 2.79
CA SER A 162 1.29 12.58 4.11
C SER A 162 2.68 13.19 4.05
N ALA A 163 2.95 14.16 4.93
CA ALA A 163 4.20 14.90 4.91
C ALA A 163 5.41 14.09 5.41
N ASP A 164 5.23 13.25 6.42
CA ASP A 164 6.36 12.63 7.13
C ASP A 164 6.31 11.11 7.14
N PHE A 165 5.15 10.54 7.46
CA PHE A 165 4.96 9.09 7.50
C PHE A 165 3.49 8.73 7.39
N CYS A 166 3.23 7.49 6.99
CA CYS A 166 1.90 6.91 6.99
C CYS A 166 1.96 5.45 7.44
N THR A 167 0.90 4.99 8.11
CA THR A 167 0.77 3.59 8.55
C THR A 167 -0.63 3.09 8.27
N THR A 168 -0.76 1.83 7.88
CA THR A 168 -2.05 1.16 7.67
C THR A 168 -1.99 -0.29 8.12
N GLY A 169 -3.17 -0.89 8.33
CA GLY A 169 -3.31 -2.28 8.78
C GLY A 169 -3.47 -2.42 10.29
N SER A 170 -3.63 -3.66 10.74
CA SER A 170 -4.00 -4.01 12.14
C SER A 170 -2.97 -3.56 13.18
N GLY A 171 -1.67 -3.68 12.90
CA GLY A 171 -0.60 -3.24 13.80
C GLY A 171 -0.30 -1.74 13.74
N SER A 172 -0.90 -1.00 12.80
CA SER A 172 -0.60 0.43 12.61
C SER A 172 -0.91 1.33 13.82
N PRO A 173 -1.95 1.12 14.64
CA PRO A 173 -2.22 1.97 15.79
C PRO A 173 -1.08 1.98 16.81
N GLY A 174 -0.42 0.84 17.03
CA GLY A 174 0.67 0.72 17.99
C GLY A 174 1.91 1.53 17.60
N ILE A 175 2.23 1.59 16.32
CA ILE A 175 3.44 2.29 15.83
C ILE A 175 3.18 3.74 15.43
N ARG A 176 1.96 4.10 15.09
CA ARG A 176 1.60 5.47 14.67
C ARG A 176 1.88 6.50 15.75
N GLY A 177 1.52 6.19 17.00
CA GLY A 177 1.80 7.06 18.13
C GLY A 177 3.29 7.21 18.41
N ALA A 178 4.05 6.11 18.30
CA ALA A 178 5.51 6.13 18.48
C ALA A 178 6.20 6.99 17.40
N LEU A 179 5.80 6.82 16.13
CA LEU A 179 6.33 7.63 15.03
C LEU A 179 6.00 9.12 15.21
N TYR A 180 4.76 9.44 15.58
CA TYR A 180 4.35 10.81 15.84
C TYR A 180 5.18 11.42 16.98
N TYR A 181 5.39 10.67 18.08
CA TYR A 181 6.21 11.11 19.20
C TYR A 181 7.67 11.38 18.76
N LEU A 182 8.27 10.43 18.03
CA LEU A 182 9.65 10.58 17.54
C LEU A 182 9.80 11.74 16.57
N ASN A 183 8.86 11.93 15.67
CA ASN A 183 8.89 13.03 14.70
C ASN A 183 8.77 14.40 15.36
N ARG A 184 7.96 14.50 16.43
CA ARG A 184 7.65 15.77 17.07
C ARG A 184 8.62 16.15 18.20
N TRP A 185 9.07 15.16 18.96
CA TRP A 185 9.88 15.38 20.18
C TRP A 185 11.15 14.53 20.23
N GLY A 186 11.48 13.82 19.16
CA GLY A 186 12.76 13.13 19.04
C GLY A 186 13.93 14.11 18.83
N GLU A 187 15.12 13.59 18.79
CA GLU A 187 16.35 14.39 18.60
C GLU A 187 16.38 15.11 17.24
N ARG A 188 15.76 14.53 16.21
CA ARG A 188 15.63 15.10 14.87
C ARG A 188 14.32 14.65 14.22
N PRO A 189 13.71 15.47 13.34
CA PRO A 189 12.56 15.05 12.52
C PRO A 189 12.89 13.83 11.64
N LEU A 190 11.89 13.01 11.35
CA LEU A 190 12.06 11.80 10.52
C LEU A 190 12.64 12.12 9.15
N ALA A 191 12.16 13.17 8.49
CA ALA A 191 12.64 13.62 7.19
C ALA A 191 14.12 14.06 7.15
N GLN A 192 14.77 14.21 8.31
CA GLN A 192 16.20 14.52 8.40
C GLN A 192 17.07 13.32 8.74
N MET A 193 16.49 12.12 8.86
CA MET A 193 17.25 10.91 9.08
C MET A 193 17.98 10.50 7.80
N ASP A 194 19.20 9.98 7.95
CA ASP A 194 19.88 9.25 6.88
C ASP A 194 19.20 7.89 6.63
N GLU A 195 19.53 7.23 5.53
CA GLU A 195 18.92 5.96 5.12
C GLU A 195 19.08 4.87 6.19
N ASP A 196 20.24 4.71 6.77
CA ASP A 196 20.51 3.66 7.77
C ASP A 196 19.69 3.86 9.06
N ALA A 197 19.59 5.10 9.53
CA ALA A 197 18.77 5.43 10.70
C ALA A 197 17.29 5.24 10.41
N ALA A 198 16.82 5.68 9.24
CA ALA A 198 15.43 5.51 8.79
C ALA A 198 15.07 4.02 8.63
N LEU A 199 15.93 3.22 7.98
CA LEU A 199 15.75 1.78 7.83
C LEU A 199 15.72 1.09 9.20
N THR A 200 16.64 1.44 10.10
CA THR A 200 16.66 0.88 11.45
C THR A 200 15.37 1.21 12.21
N LEU A 201 14.86 2.42 12.08
CA LEU A 201 13.60 2.83 12.69
C LEU A 201 12.43 2.05 12.13
N VAL A 202 12.31 1.93 10.81
CA VAL A 202 11.27 1.18 10.12
C VAL A 202 11.22 -0.27 10.61
N LEU A 203 12.37 -0.93 10.69
CA LEU A 203 12.47 -2.31 11.17
C LEU A 203 12.05 -2.44 12.64
N LYS A 204 12.48 -1.49 13.52
CA LYS A 204 12.05 -1.45 14.92
C LYS A 204 10.54 -1.23 15.06
N MET A 205 9.94 -0.37 14.22
CA MET A 205 8.49 -0.14 14.26
C MET A 205 7.70 -1.38 13.86
N LEU A 206 8.10 -2.08 12.80
CA LEU A 206 7.43 -3.33 12.40
C LEU A 206 7.58 -4.41 13.47
N GLU A 207 8.75 -4.53 14.10
CA GLU A 207 8.92 -5.44 15.23
C GLU A 207 8.07 -5.05 16.44
N THR A 208 7.96 -3.74 16.72
CA THR A 208 7.07 -3.22 17.77
C THR A 208 5.61 -3.57 17.47
N ALA A 209 5.16 -3.43 16.20
CA ALA A 209 3.82 -3.84 15.83
C ALA A 209 3.59 -5.34 16.08
N ALA A 210 4.57 -6.18 15.76
CA ALA A 210 4.48 -7.64 15.95
C ALA A 210 4.41 -8.08 17.41
N GLU A 211 4.84 -7.25 18.37
CA GLU A 211 4.72 -7.54 19.81
C GLU A 211 3.27 -7.44 20.32
N TYR A 212 2.44 -6.64 19.68
CA TYR A 212 1.06 -6.34 20.12
C TYR A 212 -0.01 -6.82 19.15
N ASP A 213 0.35 -7.07 17.89
CA ASP A 213 -0.57 -7.53 16.85
C ASP A 213 -0.18 -8.92 16.35
N THR A 214 -0.97 -9.92 16.70
CA THR A 214 -0.74 -11.32 16.31
C THR A 214 -0.80 -11.54 14.79
N ALA A 215 -1.46 -10.64 14.07
CA ALA A 215 -1.59 -10.66 12.63
C ALA A 215 -0.39 -10.02 11.91
N THR A 216 0.54 -9.40 12.65
CA THR A 216 1.81 -8.88 12.15
C THR A 216 2.94 -9.87 12.40
N GLY A 217 3.69 -10.20 11.36
CA GLY A 217 4.86 -11.08 11.48
C GLY A 217 6.11 -10.33 11.93
N GLY A 218 6.78 -10.84 13.00
CA GLY A 218 8.03 -10.29 13.52
C GLY A 218 9.23 -11.19 13.25
N TYR A 219 10.42 -10.62 13.12
CA TYR A 219 11.66 -11.38 12.90
C TYR A 219 12.25 -11.97 14.21
N ARG A 220 11.89 -11.41 15.37
CA ARG A 220 12.28 -11.93 16.70
C ARG A 220 11.37 -13.07 17.17
N ALA A 221 10.17 -13.17 16.64
CA ALA A 221 9.26 -14.26 16.93
C ALA A 221 9.83 -15.60 16.46
N SER A 222 9.27 -16.68 16.97
CA SER A 222 9.68 -18.06 16.59
C SER A 222 9.58 -18.32 15.09
N ALA A 223 8.68 -17.65 14.40
CA ALA A 223 8.46 -17.77 12.96
C ALA A 223 9.52 -17.05 12.09
N ARG A 224 10.28 -16.11 12.67
CA ARG A 224 11.31 -15.31 11.96
C ARG A 224 10.82 -14.74 10.64
N VAL A 225 9.70 -14.00 10.69
CA VAL A 225 9.14 -13.34 9.52
C VAL A 225 9.91 -12.03 9.27
N PHE A 226 10.73 -12.01 8.21
CA PHE A 226 11.47 -10.82 7.85
C PHE A 226 10.59 -9.88 7.02
N PRO A 227 10.52 -8.59 7.36
CA PRO A 227 9.75 -7.63 6.61
C PRO A 227 10.32 -7.39 5.21
N GLN A 228 9.47 -6.92 4.31
CA GLN A 228 9.85 -6.41 3.00
C GLN A 228 10.00 -4.90 3.10
N VAL A 229 11.09 -4.36 2.57
CA VAL A 229 11.36 -2.92 2.51
C VAL A 229 11.72 -2.53 1.09
N MET A 230 11.13 -1.46 0.60
CA MET A 230 11.47 -0.85 -0.68
C MET A 230 11.77 0.64 -0.48
N ARG A 231 12.63 1.17 -1.34
CA ARG A 231 13.05 2.56 -1.37
C ARG A 231 12.59 3.22 -2.66
N ILE A 232 12.14 4.46 -2.54
CA ILE A 232 11.92 5.42 -3.62
C ILE A 232 12.78 6.64 -3.33
N ALA A 233 13.71 6.94 -4.24
CA ALA A 233 14.64 8.08 -4.15
C ALA A 233 14.94 8.60 -5.54
#